data_143463329aacc7fe27beac2555626d07
#
_entry.id   143463329aacc7fe27beac2555626d07
#
_cell.length_a   1.000
_cell.length_b   1.000
_cell.length_c   1.000
_cell.angle_alpha   90.00
_cell.angle_beta   90.00
_cell.angle_gamma   90.00
#
_symmetry.space_group_name_H-M   'P 1'
#
loop_
_entity.id
_entity.type
_entity.pdbx_description
1 polymer ?
#
loop_
_entity_poly.entity_id
_entity_poly.type
_entity_poly.pdbx_seq_one_letter_code
_entity_poly.pdbx_strand_id
1 'polypeptide(L)'
;MSQLPVEPAWRLAERAEEHRWLVTGLWSEQAVGIVGGEPKCCKSFLALDLAVAVASGMPCLRRFSVSRAGRVLLFAAEDALHIVRRRLEGIASAAGVALADLDIQVITSPVLRLDLDADRRNLAETVARLQPRLLILDPFVRLHRIDENASGEVAPLLAFLRELQRRHGMAVLVVHHARKGAGGVRAGQALRGSSEFHAWGDSNLYLRRDGDNLSLSVEHRAAPSPKPLAIELAQRGDALALEVADRREPVAPAPNSLDDRILGLLTDADPPVPFAELRSQAKVRAATLLERIGALCAAGHVVKIDGGYRLADR
;
A
#
# COMPACT_ATOMS: atom_id res chain seq x y z
N MET A 1 -27.60 35.63 4.78
CA MET A 1 -26.53 34.94 4.04
C MET A 1 -25.38 34.71 5.04
N SER A 2 -25.04 33.48 5.34
CA SER A 2 -23.87 33.23 6.19
C SER A 2 -22.60 33.40 5.35
N GLN A 3 -21.69 34.27 5.79
CA GLN A 3 -20.38 34.41 5.15
C GLN A 3 -19.52 33.20 5.47
N LEU A 4 -18.63 32.84 4.53
CA LEU A 4 -17.65 31.80 4.78
C LEU A 4 -16.65 32.25 5.88
N PRO A 5 -16.26 31.39 6.84
CA PRO A 5 -15.22 31.71 7.78
C PRO A 5 -13.88 31.83 7.06
N VAL A 6 -13.14 32.91 7.34
CA VAL A 6 -11.82 33.17 6.76
C VAL A 6 -10.86 33.58 7.85
N GLU A 7 -9.64 33.05 7.73
CA GLU A 7 -8.52 33.36 8.63
C GLU A 7 -7.28 33.75 7.83
N PRO A 8 -6.47 34.72 8.29
CA PRO A 8 -5.17 34.98 7.69
C PRO A 8 -4.29 33.73 7.74
N ALA A 9 -3.56 33.43 6.67
CA ALA A 9 -2.75 32.22 6.58
C ALA A 9 -1.75 32.06 7.73
N TRP A 10 -1.18 33.16 8.22
CA TRP A 10 -0.23 33.14 9.35
C TRP A 10 -0.86 32.79 10.72
N ARG A 11 -2.19 32.81 10.85
CA ARG A 11 -2.93 32.35 12.04
C ARG A 11 -3.30 30.89 11.99
N LEU A 12 -3.12 30.23 10.83
CA LEU A 12 -3.38 28.79 10.73
C LEU A 12 -2.42 28.05 11.67
N ALA A 13 -2.99 27.15 12.50
CA ALA A 13 -2.20 26.39 13.46
C ALA A 13 -1.13 25.53 12.77
N GLU A 14 0.11 25.67 13.19
CA GLU A 14 1.18 24.75 12.86
C GLU A 14 1.04 23.46 13.67
N ARG A 15 1.32 22.31 13.05
CA ARG A 15 1.44 21.04 13.78
C ARG A 15 2.91 20.78 14.08
N ALA A 16 3.20 20.42 15.32
CA ALA A 16 4.52 19.90 15.67
C ALA A 16 4.82 18.62 14.87
N GLU A 17 6.07 18.44 14.48
CA GLU A 17 6.53 17.27 13.71
C GLU A 17 6.12 15.94 14.36
N GLU A 18 6.13 15.86 15.70
CA GLU A 18 5.72 14.69 16.49
C GLU A 18 4.24 14.32 16.33
N HIS A 19 3.38 15.30 15.97
CA HIS A 19 1.96 15.10 15.74
C HIS A 19 1.59 14.96 14.26
N ARG A 20 2.60 14.85 13.39
CA ARG A 20 2.39 14.72 11.95
C ARG A 20 1.87 13.33 11.56
N TRP A 21 2.17 12.31 12.35
CA TRP A 21 1.93 10.92 12.03
C TRP A 21 0.93 10.24 12.96
N LEU A 22 -0.03 9.52 12.41
CA LEU A 22 -0.82 8.52 13.12
C LEU A 22 0.03 7.27 13.36
N VAL A 23 0.69 6.79 12.30
CA VAL A 23 1.71 5.75 12.32
C VAL A 23 2.92 6.26 11.55
N THR A 24 4.05 6.42 12.21
CA THR A 24 5.23 7.08 11.68
C THR A 24 5.69 6.48 10.35
N GLY A 25 5.74 7.31 9.31
CA GLY A 25 6.19 6.90 7.99
C GLY A 25 5.20 6.02 7.19
N LEU A 26 4.06 5.61 7.77
CA LEU A 26 3.03 4.85 7.07
C LEU A 26 1.74 5.64 6.85
N TRP A 27 1.27 6.37 7.87
CA TRP A 27 -0.01 7.07 7.79
C TRP A 27 0.04 8.40 8.52
N SER A 28 -0.30 9.47 7.83
CA SER A 28 -0.32 10.80 8.44
C SER A 28 -1.51 10.97 9.39
N GLU A 29 -1.35 11.82 10.39
CA GLU A 29 -2.43 12.15 11.33
C GLU A 29 -3.58 12.81 10.60
N GLN A 30 -4.80 12.33 10.85
CA GLN A 30 -6.02 12.80 10.21
C GLN A 30 -5.99 12.67 8.66
N ALA A 31 -5.20 11.77 8.11
CA ALA A 31 -5.18 11.50 6.68
C ALA A 31 -6.36 10.63 6.25
N VAL A 32 -6.85 10.84 5.04
CA VAL A 32 -7.62 9.84 4.33
C VAL A 32 -6.70 9.08 3.38
N GLY A 33 -7.05 7.84 3.07
CA GLY A 33 -6.28 7.09 2.07
C GLY A 33 -6.70 5.65 1.92
N ILE A 34 -5.88 4.93 1.17
CA ILE A 34 -6.21 3.60 0.67
C ILE A 34 -5.14 2.59 1.06
N VAL A 35 -5.58 1.40 1.49
CA VAL A 35 -4.79 0.18 1.45
C VAL A 35 -5.18 -0.58 0.19
N GLY A 36 -4.37 -0.46 -0.84
CA GLY A 36 -4.61 -1.00 -2.17
C GLY A 36 -3.80 -2.25 -2.48
N GLY A 37 -4.24 -3.03 -3.45
CA GLY A 37 -3.49 -4.18 -3.96
C GLY A 37 -4.37 -5.26 -4.57
N GLU A 38 -3.74 -6.23 -5.23
CA GLU A 38 -4.43 -7.35 -5.85
C GLU A 38 -5.15 -8.25 -4.80
N PRO A 39 -6.12 -9.08 -5.22
CA PRO A 39 -6.72 -10.07 -4.32
C PRO A 39 -5.66 -10.95 -3.65
N LYS A 40 -5.88 -11.30 -2.37
CA LYS A 40 -5.01 -12.21 -1.59
C LYS A 40 -3.59 -11.68 -1.29
N CYS A 41 -3.36 -10.35 -1.38
CA CYS A 41 -2.08 -9.73 -0.99
C CYS A 41 -2.08 -9.18 0.45
N CYS A 42 -2.87 -9.73 1.36
CA CYS A 42 -2.88 -9.40 2.80
C CYS A 42 -3.35 -7.98 3.17
N LYS A 43 -4.16 -7.31 2.32
CA LYS A 43 -4.68 -5.95 2.62
C LYS A 43 -5.41 -5.86 3.95
N SER A 44 -6.36 -6.76 4.20
CA SER A 44 -7.12 -6.80 5.46
C SER A 44 -6.22 -7.06 6.66
N PHE A 45 -5.17 -7.89 6.52
CA PHE A 45 -4.18 -8.07 7.59
C PHE A 45 -3.44 -6.78 7.91
N LEU A 46 -3.04 -5.99 6.89
CA LEU A 46 -2.40 -4.70 7.10
C LEU A 46 -3.36 -3.68 7.75
N ALA A 47 -4.62 -3.65 7.30
CA ALA A 47 -5.63 -2.78 7.90
C ALA A 47 -5.90 -3.13 9.38
N LEU A 48 -5.95 -4.43 9.72
CA LEU A 48 -6.11 -4.89 11.10
C LEU A 48 -4.84 -4.68 11.94
N ASP A 49 -3.65 -4.77 11.35
CA ASP A 49 -2.39 -4.43 12.04
C ASP A 49 -2.33 -2.94 12.41
N LEU A 50 -2.75 -2.07 11.48
CA LEU A 50 -2.93 -0.64 11.76
C LEU A 50 -3.98 -0.39 12.86
N ALA A 51 -5.07 -1.16 12.88
CA ALA A 51 -6.09 -1.06 13.94
C ALA A 51 -5.50 -1.39 15.30
N VAL A 52 -4.80 -2.52 15.42
CA VAL A 52 -4.15 -2.95 16.67
C VAL A 52 -3.09 -1.93 17.09
N ALA A 53 -2.25 -1.49 16.16
CA ALA A 53 -1.20 -0.52 16.44
C ALA A 53 -1.77 0.82 16.98
N VAL A 54 -2.78 1.37 16.31
CA VAL A 54 -3.42 2.62 16.74
C VAL A 54 -4.15 2.46 18.07
N ALA A 55 -4.83 1.33 18.29
CA ALA A 55 -5.56 1.10 19.56
C ALA A 55 -4.63 0.86 20.75
N SER A 56 -3.49 0.21 20.53
CA SER A 56 -2.53 -0.13 21.60
C SER A 56 -1.43 0.90 21.81
N GLY A 57 -1.06 1.67 20.77
CA GLY A 57 0.17 2.47 20.75
C GLY A 57 1.43 1.63 20.44
N MET A 58 1.29 0.33 20.21
CA MET A 58 2.40 -0.54 19.83
C MET A 58 2.81 -0.32 18.37
N PRO A 59 4.06 -0.62 17.98
CA PRO A 59 4.51 -0.41 16.61
C PRO A 59 3.74 -1.24 15.58
N CYS A 60 3.19 -0.60 14.55
CA CYS A 60 2.62 -1.28 13.38
C CYS A 60 3.71 -2.07 12.65
N LEU A 61 3.36 -3.26 12.17
CA LEU A 61 4.32 -4.20 11.55
C LEU A 61 5.57 -4.44 12.43
N ARG A 62 5.46 -4.30 13.75
CA ARG A 62 6.56 -4.45 14.76
C ARG A 62 7.71 -3.45 14.55
N ARG A 63 7.53 -2.43 13.74
CA ARG A 63 8.57 -1.48 13.33
C ARG A 63 8.15 -0.01 13.39
N PHE A 64 6.93 0.34 12.98
CA PHE A 64 6.50 1.72 12.78
C PHE A 64 5.77 2.25 14.00
N SER A 65 6.38 3.17 14.72
CA SER A 65 5.84 3.72 15.97
C SER A 65 4.52 4.46 15.78
N VAL A 66 3.68 4.40 16.80
CA VAL A 66 2.43 5.15 16.91
C VAL A 66 2.64 6.24 17.94
N SER A 67 2.34 7.50 17.58
CA SER A 67 2.58 8.64 18.47
C SER A 67 1.70 8.64 19.72
N ARG A 68 0.46 8.15 19.59
CA ARG A 68 -0.53 8.08 20.66
C ARG A 68 -1.56 7.00 20.35
N ALA A 69 -1.92 6.18 21.35
CA ALA A 69 -3.05 5.25 21.22
C ALA A 69 -4.39 5.98 21.13
N GLY A 70 -5.39 5.33 20.53
CA GLY A 70 -6.73 5.87 20.45
C GLY A 70 -7.73 4.90 19.84
N ARG A 71 -9.02 5.20 20.03
CA ARG A 71 -10.11 4.35 19.55
C ARG A 71 -10.06 4.12 18.05
N VAL A 72 -10.33 2.89 17.62
CA VAL A 72 -10.50 2.49 16.23
C VAL A 72 -11.95 2.05 16.00
N LEU A 73 -12.56 2.51 14.91
CA LEU A 73 -13.84 2.03 14.42
C LEU A 73 -13.60 1.24 13.12
N LEU A 74 -14.01 -0.03 13.10
CA LEU A 74 -13.78 -0.97 12.00
C LEU A 74 -15.11 -1.46 11.42
N PHE A 75 -15.24 -1.45 10.10
CA PHE A 75 -16.24 -2.20 9.36
C PHE A 75 -15.55 -3.20 8.43
N ALA A 76 -15.73 -4.49 8.67
CA ALA A 76 -15.19 -5.58 7.85
C ALA A 76 -16.36 -6.32 7.16
N ALA A 77 -16.58 -6.02 5.88
CA ALA A 77 -17.78 -6.45 5.16
C ALA A 77 -17.66 -7.82 4.48
N GLU A 78 -16.47 -8.37 4.31
CA GLU A 78 -16.26 -9.66 3.63
C GLU A 78 -16.04 -10.82 4.59
N ASP A 79 -15.36 -10.57 5.70
CA ASP A 79 -15.03 -11.63 6.65
C ASP A 79 -16.14 -11.77 7.71
N ALA A 80 -16.45 -13.03 8.10
CA ALA A 80 -17.31 -13.27 9.24
C ALA A 80 -16.68 -12.74 10.54
N LEU A 81 -17.49 -12.21 11.46
CA LEU A 81 -17.01 -11.55 12.69
C LEU A 81 -16.06 -12.40 13.53
N HIS A 82 -16.27 -13.73 13.59
CA HIS A 82 -15.36 -14.63 14.29
C HIS A 82 -13.97 -14.74 13.63
N ILE A 83 -13.89 -14.59 12.30
CA ILE A 83 -12.61 -14.54 11.56
C ILE A 83 -11.89 -13.21 11.84
N VAL A 84 -12.63 -12.09 11.80
CA VAL A 84 -12.08 -10.77 12.16
C VAL A 84 -11.51 -10.81 13.57
N ARG A 85 -12.28 -11.32 14.54
CA ARG A 85 -11.85 -11.48 15.93
C ARG A 85 -10.57 -12.32 16.03
N ARG A 86 -10.54 -13.51 15.42
CA ARG A 86 -9.37 -14.40 15.43
C ARG A 86 -8.11 -13.74 14.87
N ARG A 87 -8.25 -12.96 13.76
CA ARG A 87 -7.13 -12.21 13.19
C ARG A 87 -6.66 -11.11 14.14
N LEU A 88 -7.58 -10.33 14.72
CA LEU A 88 -7.24 -9.30 15.71
C LEU A 88 -6.55 -9.90 16.93
N GLU A 89 -7.03 -11.03 17.47
CA GLU A 89 -6.39 -11.76 18.57
C GLU A 89 -4.95 -12.17 18.21
N GLY A 90 -4.75 -12.71 17.00
CA GLY A 90 -3.42 -13.10 16.52
C GLY A 90 -2.47 -11.91 16.40
N ILE A 91 -2.92 -10.81 15.80
CA ILE A 91 -2.11 -9.60 15.62
C ILE A 91 -1.82 -8.94 16.98
N ALA A 92 -2.80 -8.86 17.89
CA ALA A 92 -2.63 -8.33 19.24
C ALA A 92 -1.60 -9.16 20.03
N SER A 93 -1.70 -10.49 19.97
CA SER A 93 -0.73 -11.40 20.58
C SER A 93 0.68 -11.18 20.02
N ALA A 94 0.83 -11.04 18.71
CA ALA A 94 2.12 -10.74 18.07
C ALA A 94 2.67 -9.37 18.46
N ALA A 95 1.80 -8.42 18.81
CA ALA A 95 2.18 -7.10 19.35
C ALA A 95 2.43 -7.10 20.86
N GLY A 96 2.23 -8.24 21.55
CA GLY A 96 2.43 -8.36 23.00
C GLY A 96 1.33 -7.74 23.84
N VAL A 97 0.10 -7.61 23.31
CA VAL A 97 -1.05 -7.01 24.01
C VAL A 97 -2.26 -7.93 23.96
N ALA A 98 -3.16 -7.84 24.93
CA ALA A 98 -4.40 -8.58 24.92
C ALA A 98 -5.47 -7.81 24.10
N LEU A 99 -6.25 -8.51 23.27
CA LEU A 99 -7.31 -7.88 22.48
C LEU A 99 -8.36 -7.18 23.37
N ALA A 100 -8.61 -7.72 24.56
CA ALA A 100 -9.56 -7.17 25.50
C ALA A 100 -9.19 -5.76 26.03
N ASP A 101 -7.91 -5.40 25.97
CA ASP A 101 -7.38 -4.11 26.42
C ASP A 101 -7.41 -3.05 25.31
N LEU A 102 -7.82 -3.42 24.09
CA LEU A 102 -7.81 -2.56 22.91
C LEU A 102 -9.19 -1.91 22.67
N ASP A 103 -9.20 -0.59 22.51
CA ASP A 103 -10.43 0.13 22.14
C ASP A 103 -10.68 0.05 20.63
N ILE A 104 -10.95 -1.17 20.14
CA ILE A 104 -11.34 -1.45 18.75
C ILE A 104 -12.83 -1.77 18.74
N GLN A 105 -13.61 -0.87 18.17
CA GLN A 105 -15.06 -0.99 18.00
C GLN A 105 -15.38 -1.52 16.60
N VAL A 106 -16.17 -2.58 16.50
CA VAL A 106 -16.53 -3.19 15.22
C VAL A 106 -17.99 -2.89 14.91
N ILE A 107 -18.28 -2.37 13.73
CA ILE A 107 -19.63 -2.23 13.22
C ILE A 107 -20.13 -3.63 12.85
N THR A 108 -21.13 -4.12 13.56
CA THR A 108 -21.70 -5.47 13.38
C THR A 108 -22.90 -5.51 12.44
N SER A 109 -23.28 -4.36 11.85
CA SER A 109 -24.32 -4.31 10.83
C SER A 109 -23.95 -5.21 9.65
N PRO A 110 -24.86 -6.04 9.14
CA PRO A 110 -24.57 -6.94 8.03
C PRO A 110 -24.29 -6.18 6.72
N VAL A 111 -24.78 -4.95 6.61
CA VAL A 111 -24.62 -4.09 5.43
C VAL A 111 -24.41 -2.65 5.87
N LEU A 112 -23.52 -1.96 5.18
CA LEU A 112 -23.32 -0.51 5.26
C LEU A 112 -23.13 0.01 3.83
N ARG A 113 -23.98 0.95 3.41
CA ARG A 113 -24.05 1.46 2.04
C ARG A 113 -23.84 2.97 2.00
N LEU A 114 -22.67 3.42 1.54
CA LEU A 114 -22.34 4.85 1.45
C LEU A 114 -23.06 5.58 0.30
N ASP A 115 -23.69 4.85 -0.62
CA ASP A 115 -24.58 5.39 -1.64
C ASP A 115 -26.00 5.63 -1.12
N LEU A 116 -26.31 5.27 0.14
CA LEU A 116 -27.57 5.53 0.81
C LEU A 116 -27.43 6.59 1.88
N ASP A 117 -28.28 7.62 1.85
CA ASP A 117 -28.26 8.74 2.82
C ASP A 117 -28.50 8.27 4.26
N ALA A 118 -29.36 7.25 4.45
CA ALA A 118 -29.61 6.72 5.78
C ALA A 118 -28.36 6.12 6.41
N ASP A 119 -27.61 5.33 5.65
CA ASP A 119 -26.39 4.70 6.14
C ASP A 119 -25.26 5.70 6.36
N ARG A 120 -25.16 6.74 5.50
CA ARG A 120 -24.24 7.86 5.74
C ARG A 120 -24.55 8.59 7.05
N ARG A 121 -25.84 8.86 7.35
CA ARG A 121 -26.24 9.47 8.62
C ARG A 121 -25.90 8.57 9.81
N ASN A 122 -26.23 7.28 9.74
CA ASN A 122 -25.94 6.32 10.81
C ASN A 122 -24.43 6.21 11.08
N LEU A 123 -23.61 6.19 10.02
CA LEU A 123 -22.15 6.19 10.16
C LEU A 123 -21.66 7.51 10.80
N ALA A 124 -22.16 8.65 10.34
CA ALA A 124 -21.80 9.96 10.91
C ALA A 124 -22.16 10.09 12.39
N GLU A 125 -23.35 9.64 12.79
CA GLU A 125 -23.79 9.61 14.21
C GLU A 125 -22.94 8.65 15.04
N THR A 126 -22.60 7.48 14.50
CA THR A 126 -21.70 6.53 15.16
C THR A 126 -20.32 7.11 15.38
N VAL A 127 -19.75 7.76 14.36
CA VAL A 127 -18.46 8.46 14.45
C VAL A 127 -18.54 9.61 15.46
N ALA A 128 -19.60 10.42 15.41
CA ALA A 128 -19.80 11.52 16.35
C ALA A 128 -19.88 11.05 17.81
N ARG A 129 -20.53 9.92 18.08
CA ARG A 129 -20.66 9.32 19.40
C ARG A 129 -19.36 8.68 19.89
N LEU A 130 -18.67 7.96 19.04
CA LEU A 130 -17.47 7.18 19.43
C LEU A 130 -16.18 7.99 19.36
N GLN A 131 -16.12 9.05 18.54
CA GLN A 131 -14.93 9.88 18.31
C GLN A 131 -13.68 9.03 18.04
N PRO A 132 -13.69 8.15 17.01
CA PRO A 132 -12.56 7.30 16.74
C PRO A 132 -11.37 8.14 16.23
N ARG A 133 -10.16 7.69 16.50
CA ARG A 133 -8.94 8.25 15.92
C ARG A 133 -8.70 7.72 14.51
N LEU A 134 -9.16 6.50 14.25
CA LEU A 134 -9.07 5.83 12.95
C LEU A 134 -10.39 5.13 12.61
N LEU A 135 -10.92 5.41 11.43
CA LEU A 135 -12.01 4.67 10.80
C LEU A 135 -11.42 3.76 9.71
N ILE A 136 -11.73 2.47 9.76
CA ILE A 136 -11.34 1.47 8.75
C ILE A 136 -12.58 0.90 8.08
N LEU A 137 -12.59 0.91 6.76
CA LEU A 137 -13.66 0.38 5.91
C LEU A 137 -13.07 -0.66 4.94
N ASP A 138 -13.40 -1.95 5.13
CA ASP A 138 -12.80 -3.09 4.42
C ASP A 138 -13.86 -4.05 3.85
N PRO A 139 -13.95 -4.16 2.52
CA PRO A 139 -13.40 -3.31 1.46
C PRO A 139 -14.42 -2.30 0.91
N PHE A 140 -13.96 -1.30 0.14
CA PHE A 140 -14.80 -0.26 -0.45
C PHE A 140 -15.91 -0.81 -1.36
N VAL A 141 -15.61 -1.82 -2.16
CA VAL A 141 -16.56 -2.44 -3.10
C VAL A 141 -17.83 -2.99 -2.42
N ARG A 142 -17.81 -3.21 -1.11
CA ARG A 142 -18.98 -3.66 -0.33
C ARG A 142 -19.82 -2.53 0.24
N LEU A 143 -19.32 -1.29 0.13
CA LEU A 143 -19.97 -0.10 0.71
C LEU A 143 -20.89 0.63 -0.26
N HIS A 144 -21.14 0.10 -1.45
CA HIS A 144 -21.94 0.77 -2.48
C HIS A 144 -22.38 -0.20 -3.59
N ARG A 145 -23.24 0.31 -4.50
CA ARG A 145 -23.62 -0.35 -5.75
C ARG A 145 -23.42 0.54 -6.98
N ILE A 146 -22.47 1.47 -6.90
CA ILE A 146 -22.11 2.37 -8.00
C ILE A 146 -21.09 1.70 -8.94
N ASP A 147 -20.87 2.28 -10.11
CA ASP A 147 -19.77 1.92 -10.99
C ASP A 147 -18.47 2.62 -10.52
N GLU A 148 -17.52 1.86 -10.00
CA GLU A 148 -16.21 2.38 -9.55
C GLU A 148 -15.39 3.01 -10.68
N ASN A 149 -15.73 2.79 -11.96
CA ASN A 149 -15.06 3.44 -13.08
C ASN A 149 -15.65 4.82 -13.40
N ALA A 150 -16.84 5.12 -12.90
CA ALA A 150 -17.51 6.40 -13.08
C ALA A 150 -17.07 7.39 -11.99
N SER A 151 -16.15 8.30 -12.31
CA SER A 151 -15.65 9.32 -11.36
C SER A 151 -16.79 10.15 -10.73
N GLY A 152 -17.85 10.45 -11.47
CA GLY A 152 -19.01 11.17 -10.96
C GLY A 152 -19.81 10.42 -9.89
N GLU A 153 -19.73 9.09 -9.84
CA GLU A 153 -20.38 8.27 -8.82
C GLU A 153 -19.48 8.03 -7.62
N VAL A 154 -18.18 7.88 -7.84
CA VAL A 154 -17.19 7.66 -6.79
C VAL A 154 -16.90 8.91 -5.97
N ALA A 155 -16.75 10.07 -6.63
CA ALA A 155 -16.36 11.31 -5.97
C ALA A 155 -17.27 11.73 -4.80
N PRO A 156 -18.62 11.61 -4.86
CA PRO A 156 -19.48 11.95 -3.73
C PRO A 156 -19.26 11.06 -2.48
N LEU A 157 -18.94 9.78 -2.66
CA LEU A 157 -18.67 8.86 -1.55
C LEU A 157 -17.35 9.22 -0.87
N LEU A 158 -16.31 9.49 -1.67
CA LEU A 158 -15.00 9.92 -1.17
C LEU A 158 -15.08 11.32 -0.51
N ALA A 159 -15.88 12.22 -1.04
CA ALA A 159 -16.15 13.54 -0.46
C ALA A 159 -16.81 13.42 0.92
N PHE A 160 -17.80 12.54 1.07
CA PHE A 160 -18.44 12.27 2.36
C PHE A 160 -17.43 11.76 3.40
N LEU A 161 -16.57 10.82 3.04
CA LEU A 161 -15.52 10.33 3.95
C LEU A 161 -14.51 11.43 4.31
N ARG A 162 -14.16 12.30 3.37
CA ARG A 162 -13.29 13.47 3.61
C ARG A 162 -13.98 14.48 4.54
N GLU A 163 -15.29 14.69 4.39
CA GLU A 163 -16.07 15.56 5.29
C GLU A 163 -16.07 15.01 6.73
N LEU A 164 -16.34 13.71 6.91
CA LEU A 164 -16.26 13.08 8.22
C LEU A 164 -14.87 13.24 8.84
N GLN A 165 -13.82 12.99 8.07
CA GLN A 165 -12.43 13.16 8.51
C GLN A 165 -12.19 14.59 9.03
N ARG A 166 -12.58 15.62 8.26
CA ARG A 166 -12.37 17.03 8.64
C ARG A 166 -13.19 17.43 9.86
N ARG A 167 -14.46 17.00 9.92
CA ARG A 167 -15.39 17.34 11.00
C ARG A 167 -14.96 16.75 12.35
N HIS A 168 -14.43 15.53 12.35
CA HIS A 168 -14.09 14.80 13.57
C HIS A 168 -12.59 14.70 13.86
N GLY A 169 -11.73 15.21 12.97
CA GLY A 169 -10.29 15.18 13.15
C GLY A 169 -9.69 13.77 13.23
N MET A 170 -10.33 12.79 12.56
CA MET A 170 -9.90 11.39 12.55
C MET A 170 -9.16 11.01 11.26
N ALA A 171 -8.44 9.90 11.24
CA ALA A 171 -7.96 9.29 10.01
C ALA A 171 -9.02 8.35 9.41
N VAL A 172 -9.03 8.21 8.07
CA VAL A 172 -9.92 7.29 7.37
C VAL A 172 -9.11 6.42 6.41
N LEU A 173 -9.17 5.12 6.63
CA LEU A 173 -8.53 4.09 5.82
C LEU A 173 -9.59 3.27 5.09
N VAL A 174 -9.46 3.18 3.78
CA VAL A 174 -10.33 2.37 2.92
C VAL A 174 -9.51 1.27 2.28
N VAL A 175 -9.93 0.01 2.42
CA VAL A 175 -9.32 -1.10 1.68
C VAL A 175 -9.93 -1.17 0.28
N HIS A 176 -9.07 -1.20 -0.74
CA HIS A 176 -9.51 -1.20 -2.12
C HIS A 176 -8.74 -2.21 -3.00
N HIS A 177 -9.43 -2.78 -3.99
CA HIS A 177 -8.83 -3.77 -4.87
C HIS A 177 -8.13 -3.12 -6.07
N ALA A 178 -6.92 -3.60 -6.39
CA ALA A 178 -6.24 -3.26 -7.65
C ALA A 178 -6.76 -4.12 -8.82
N ARG A 179 -6.53 -3.64 -10.06
CA ARG A 179 -6.78 -4.43 -11.27
C ARG A 179 -5.81 -5.61 -11.33
N LYS A 180 -6.30 -6.77 -11.78
CA LYS A 180 -5.41 -7.92 -12.07
C LYS A 180 -4.47 -7.57 -13.23
N GLY A 181 -3.19 -7.96 -13.10
CA GLY A 181 -2.21 -7.79 -14.19
C GLY A 181 -1.58 -6.41 -14.30
N ALA A 182 -1.74 -5.53 -13.32
CA ALA A 182 -1.07 -4.22 -13.26
C ALA A 182 0.45 -4.32 -12.95
N GLY A 183 1.06 -5.45 -13.22
CA GLY A 183 2.47 -5.73 -13.00
C GLY A 183 3.39 -4.92 -13.92
N GLY A 184 3.83 -3.76 -13.52
CA GLY A 184 4.68 -2.83 -14.31
C GLY A 184 4.19 -1.40 -14.29
N VAL A 185 2.99 -1.17 -13.75
CA VAL A 185 2.42 0.17 -13.55
C VAL A 185 2.76 0.66 -12.14
N ARG A 186 2.96 1.98 -11.96
CA ARG A 186 3.13 2.58 -10.63
C ARG A 186 1.97 2.18 -9.71
N ALA A 187 2.26 1.93 -8.44
CA ALA A 187 1.33 1.36 -7.48
C ALA A 187 -0.04 2.07 -7.43
N GLY A 188 -0.06 3.41 -7.44
CA GLY A 188 -1.30 4.20 -7.44
C GLY A 188 -2.12 4.09 -8.74
N GLN A 189 -1.49 3.86 -9.88
CA GLN A 189 -2.17 3.68 -11.17
C GLN A 189 -2.75 2.26 -11.35
N ALA A 190 -2.37 1.33 -10.49
CA ALA A 190 -2.83 -0.05 -10.50
C ALA A 190 -4.21 -0.23 -9.85
N LEU A 191 -4.76 0.78 -9.19
CA LEU A 191 -6.07 0.70 -8.53
C LEU A 191 -7.18 0.43 -9.55
N ARG A 192 -8.17 -0.36 -9.13
CA ARG A 192 -9.39 -0.59 -9.89
C ARG A 192 -10.26 0.67 -9.82
N GLY A 193 -10.89 1.06 -10.93
CA GLY A 193 -11.81 2.18 -10.96
C GLY A 193 -11.17 3.50 -11.37
N SER A 194 -11.78 4.61 -10.93
CA SER A 194 -11.40 5.94 -11.35
C SER A 194 -10.10 6.43 -10.72
N SER A 195 -9.43 7.39 -11.37
CA SER A 195 -8.25 8.09 -10.83
C SER A 195 -8.54 8.85 -9.52
N GLU A 196 -9.83 9.04 -9.19
CA GLU A 196 -10.29 9.70 -7.96
C GLU A 196 -9.72 9.05 -6.70
N PHE A 197 -9.63 7.71 -6.66
CA PHE A 197 -9.08 7.00 -5.51
C PHE A 197 -7.65 7.39 -5.19
N HIS A 198 -6.79 7.48 -6.20
CA HIS A 198 -5.40 7.89 -6.01
C HIS A 198 -5.29 9.38 -5.62
N ALA A 199 -6.07 10.24 -6.31
CA ALA A 199 -6.07 11.68 -6.06
C ALA A 199 -6.63 12.04 -4.67
N TRP A 200 -7.57 11.25 -4.15
CA TRP A 200 -8.21 11.48 -2.85
C TRP A 200 -7.27 11.24 -1.66
N GLY A 201 -6.37 10.24 -1.73
CA GLY A 201 -5.53 9.83 -0.62
C GLY A 201 -4.46 10.85 -0.24
N ASP A 202 -4.29 11.07 1.06
CA ASP A 202 -3.16 11.81 1.65
C ASP A 202 -2.02 10.87 2.02
N SER A 203 -2.37 9.63 2.43
CA SER A 203 -1.44 8.52 2.67
C SER A 203 -2.02 7.26 2.04
N ASN A 204 -1.28 6.65 1.12
CA ASN A 204 -1.70 5.42 0.45
C ASN A 204 -0.67 4.31 0.66
N LEU A 205 -1.15 3.11 0.93
CA LEU A 205 -0.37 1.90 1.12
C LEU A 205 -0.73 0.89 0.03
N TYR A 206 0.25 0.40 -0.70
CA TYR A 206 0.02 -0.54 -1.78
C TYR A 206 0.77 -1.84 -1.55
N LEU A 207 0.02 -2.92 -1.45
CA LEU A 207 0.52 -4.27 -1.30
C LEU A 207 0.61 -4.95 -2.66
N ARG A 208 1.76 -5.53 -2.95
CA ARG A 208 2.01 -6.32 -4.16
C ARG A 208 2.60 -7.67 -3.78
N ARG A 209 2.08 -8.72 -4.40
CA ARG A 209 2.62 -10.07 -4.29
C ARG A 209 3.26 -10.47 -5.63
N ASP A 210 4.49 -10.95 -5.58
CA ASP A 210 5.21 -11.50 -6.72
C ASP A 210 5.78 -12.87 -6.29
N GLY A 211 5.10 -13.93 -6.73
CA GLY A 211 5.32 -15.26 -6.19
C GLY A 211 5.09 -15.28 -4.67
N ASP A 212 6.11 -15.69 -3.91
CA ASP A 212 6.07 -15.72 -2.44
C ASP A 212 6.47 -14.38 -1.80
N ASN A 213 6.98 -13.44 -2.59
CA ASN A 213 7.43 -12.15 -2.09
C ASN A 213 6.25 -11.19 -1.96
N LEU A 214 6.11 -10.59 -0.79
CA LEU A 214 5.14 -9.53 -0.53
C LEU A 214 5.89 -8.22 -0.29
N SER A 215 5.45 -7.16 -0.96
CA SER A 215 6.04 -5.83 -0.82
C SER A 215 4.98 -4.78 -0.49
N LEU A 216 5.38 -3.79 0.29
CA LEU A 216 4.59 -2.63 0.69
C LEU A 216 5.22 -1.37 0.13
N SER A 217 4.50 -0.66 -0.74
CA SER A 217 4.84 0.69 -1.19
C SER A 217 3.99 1.70 -0.45
N VAL A 218 4.60 2.82 -0.08
CA VAL A 218 3.96 3.92 0.66
C VAL A 218 4.02 5.17 -0.18
N GLU A 219 2.90 5.87 -0.32
CA GLU A 219 2.82 7.16 -1.01
C GLU A 219 2.17 8.19 -0.09
N HIS A 220 2.77 9.37 0.01
CA HIS A 220 2.26 10.49 0.79
C HIS A 220 2.10 11.73 -0.09
N ARG A 221 1.02 12.49 0.17
CA ARG A 221 0.81 13.79 -0.51
C ARG A 221 1.80 14.86 -0.03
N ALA A 222 2.13 14.86 1.25
CA ALA A 222 2.89 15.93 1.92
C ALA A 222 4.18 15.45 2.59
N ALA A 223 4.68 14.26 2.24
CA ALA A 223 5.92 13.71 2.75
C ALA A 223 6.63 12.87 1.69
N PRO A 224 7.95 12.69 1.78
CA PRO A 224 8.68 11.77 0.92
C PRO A 224 8.17 10.35 1.06
N SER A 225 8.05 9.65 -0.06
CA SER A 225 7.69 8.23 -0.09
C SER A 225 8.95 7.38 0.11
N PRO A 226 8.97 6.44 1.07
CA PRO A 226 10.11 5.55 1.27
C PRO A 226 10.25 4.55 0.11
N LYS A 227 11.39 3.88 0.04
CA LYS A 227 11.54 2.72 -0.86
C LYS A 227 10.56 1.62 -0.46
N PRO A 228 10.08 0.79 -1.43
CA PRO A 228 9.23 -0.34 -1.11
C PRO A 228 9.87 -1.26 -0.06
N LEU A 229 9.06 -1.71 0.89
CA LEU A 229 9.46 -2.57 2.00
C LEU A 229 9.11 -4.02 1.69
N ALA A 230 10.02 -4.94 1.92
CA ALA A 230 9.68 -6.35 1.95
C ALA A 230 8.92 -6.64 3.25
N ILE A 231 7.78 -7.32 3.14
CA ILE A 231 6.98 -7.75 4.29
C ILE A 231 6.64 -9.23 4.14
N GLU A 232 6.33 -9.86 5.24
CA GLU A 232 5.94 -11.28 5.26
C GLU A 232 4.79 -11.51 6.23
N LEU A 233 4.00 -12.55 5.97
CA LEU A 233 2.99 -13.03 6.89
C LEU A 233 3.64 -14.08 7.80
N ALA A 234 4.11 -13.64 8.95
CA ALA A 234 4.82 -14.48 9.90
C ALA A 234 3.85 -15.26 10.80
N GLN A 235 4.19 -16.51 11.10
CA GLN A 235 3.50 -17.29 12.11
C GLN A 235 4.21 -17.12 13.46
N ARG A 236 3.46 -16.70 14.48
CA ARG A 236 3.92 -16.55 15.86
C ARG A 236 3.06 -17.45 16.77
N GLY A 237 3.53 -18.65 17.03
CA GLY A 237 2.71 -19.68 17.65
C GLY A 237 1.51 -20.05 16.76
N ASP A 238 0.28 -19.91 17.26
CA ASP A 238 -0.95 -20.12 16.50
C ASP A 238 -1.43 -18.85 15.78
N ALA A 239 -0.75 -17.72 15.93
CA ALA A 239 -1.12 -16.43 15.38
C ALA A 239 -0.41 -16.15 14.05
N LEU A 240 -1.10 -15.41 13.18
CA LEU A 240 -0.53 -14.86 11.95
C LEU A 240 -0.51 -13.34 12.06
N ALA A 241 0.64 -12.73 11.78
CA ALA A 241 0.79 -11.28 11.72
C ALA A 241 1.71 -10.86 10.56
N LEU A 242 1.47 -9.68 10.00
CA LEU A 242 2.40 -9.10 9.03
C LEU A 242 3.58 -8.48 9.77
N GLU A 243 4.76 -8.69 9.25
CA GLU A 243 6.00 -8.11 9.76
C GLU A 243 6.84 -7.55 8.60
N VAL A 244 7.69 -6.57 8.89
CA VAL A 244 8.73 -6.19 7.94
C VAL A 244 9.71 -7.35 7.90
N ALA A 245 9.91 -7.91 6.72
CA ALA A 245 10.87 -8.98 6.55
C ALA A 245 12.28 -8.41 6.84
N ASP A 246 12.93 -8.92 7.89
CA ASP A 246 14.35 -8.68 8.16
C ASP A 246 15.19 -9.46 7.12
N ARG A 247 14.96 -9.18 5.87
CA ARG A 247 15.98 -9.47 4.90
C ARG A 247 17.11 -8.47 5.22
N ARG A 248 18.13 -8.92 5.97
CA ARG A 248 19.47 -8.53 5.58
C ARG A 248 19.45 -8.63 4.08
N GLU A 249 19.53 -7.50 3.36
CA GLU A 249 19.67 -7.58 1.92
C GLU A 249 20.67 -8.70 1.66
N PRO A 250 20.27 -9.85 1.07
CA PRO A 250 21.22 -10.45 0.18
C PRO A 250 21.47 -9.25 -0.70
N VAL A 251 22.72 -8.82 -0.86
CA VAL A 251 23.09 -7.90 -1.93
C VAL A 251 22.36 -8.47 -3.14
N ALA A 252 21.14 -7.98 -3.33
CA ALA A 252 20.31 -8.41 -4.43
C ALA A 252 21.16 -8.00 -5.60
N PRO A 253 21.53 -8.90 -6.50
CA PRO A 253 22.13 -8.46 -7.74
C PRO A 253 21.16 -7.36 -8.19
N ALA A 254 21.67 -6.17 -8.38
CA ALA A 254 20.93 -4.99 -8.84
C ALA A 254 19.97 -5.48 -9.89
N PRO A 255 18.65 -5.10 -9.86
CA PRO A 255 17.63 -5.71 -10.68
C PRO A 255 18.25 -5.88 -12.06
N ASN A 256 18.46 -7.11 -12.50
CA ASN A 256 19.27 -7.44 -13.66
C ASN A 256 18.99 -6.38 -14.70
N SER A 257 19.81 -5.35 -14.76
CA SER A 257 19.72 -4.36 -15.80
C SER A 257 19.75 -5.15 -17.10
N LEU A 258 19.18 -4.65 -18.17
CA LEU A 258 19.30 -5.36 -19.42
C LEU A 258 20.78 -5.69 -19.72
N ASP A 259 21.68 -4.85 -19.24
CA ASP A 259 23.12 -5.05 -19.33
C ASP A 259 23.60 -6.25 -18.52
N ASP A 260 23.16 -6.42 -17.27
CA ASP A 260 23.52 -7.60 -16.45
C ASP A 260 22.98 -8.89 -17.07
N ARG A 261 21.78 -8.82 -17.67
CA ARG A 261 21.21 -9.97 -18.40
C ARG A 261 22.01 -10.30 -19.64
N ILE A 262 22.43 -9.28 -20.42
CA ILE A 262 23.28 -9.47 -21.59
C ILE A 262 24.64 -10.05 -21.19
N LEU A 263 25.28 -9.48 -20.16
CA LEU A 263 26.56 -9.96 -19.64
C LEU A 263 26.43 -11.41 -19.12
N GLY A 264 25.36 -11.71 -18.38
CA GLY A 264 25.08 -13.06 -17.89
C GLY A 264 24.87 -14.09 -19.01
N LEU A 265 24.21 -13.70 -20.11
CA LEU A 265 24.04 -14.58 -21.29
C LEU A 265 25.35 -14.79 -22.05
N LEU A 266 26.30 -13.92 -21.90
CA LEU A 266 27.63 -14.00 -22.49
C LEU A 266 28.67 -14.64 -21.56
N THR A 267 28.34 -14.87 -20.29
CA THR A 267 29.20 -15.60 -19.35
C THR A 267 29.20 -17.08 -19.76
N ASP A 268 30.35 -17.67 -19.88
CA ASP A 268 30.56 -19.08 -20.29
C ASP A 268 30.10 -19.40 -21.73
N ALA A 269 29.87 -18.38 -22.56
CA ALA A 269 29.48 -18.58 -23.96
C ALA A 269 30.68 -18.93 -24.84
N ASP A 270 30.78 -20.19 -25.20
CA ASP A 270 31.68 -20.67 -26.22
C ASP A 270 30.90 -21.67 -27.13
N PRO A 271 30.62 -21.36 -28.38
CA PRO A 271 31.04 -20.24 -29.24
C PRO A 271 30.35 -18.90 -28.97
N PRO A 272 30.76 -17.79 -29.63
CA PRO A 272 30.15 -16.47 -29.52
C PRO A 272 28.66 -16.51 -29.80
N VAL A 273 27.85 -15.75 -29.00
CA VAL A 273 26.39 -15.78 -29.08
C VAL A 273 25.90 -14.87 -30.22
N PRO A 274 25.15 -15.38 -31.17
CA PRO A 274 24.57 -14.61 -32.28
C PRO A 274 23.54 -13.58 -31.73
N PHE A 275 23.42 -12.40 -32.40
CA PHE A 275 22.45 -11.37 -32.04
C PHE A 275 21.00 -11.87 -31.95
N ALA A 276 20.58 -12.75 -32.84
CA ALA A 276 19.23 -13.30 -32.83
C ALA A 276 18.96 -14.15 -31.59
N GLU A 277 19.94 -14.89 -31.14
CA GLU A 277 19.86 -15.70 -29.92
C GLU A 277 19.85 -14.83 -28.66
N LEU A 278 20.76 -13.85 -28.56
CA LEU A 278 20.74 -12.85 -27.47
C LEU A 278 19.40 -12.15 -27.39
N ARG A 279 18.80 -11.75 -28.52
CA ARG A 279 17.48 -11.13 -28.57
C ARG A 279 16.40 -12.05 -28.02
N SER A 280 16.41 -13.29 -28.44
CA SER A 280 15.43 -14.29 -28.00
C SER A 280 15.51 -14.54 -26.50
N GLN A 281 16.71 -14.74 -25.98
CA GLN A 281 16.96 -15.03 -24.56
C GLN A 281 16.77 -13.79 -23.68
N ALA A 282 17.18 -12.61 -24.11
CA ALA A 282 16.97 -11.35 -23.41
C ALA A 282 15.52 -10.86 -23.45
N LYS A 283 14.67 -11.39 -24.33
CA LYS A 283 13.23 -11.06 -24.50
C LYS A 283 12.98 -9.56 -24.70
N VAL A 284 13.76 -8.90 -25.55
CA VAL A 284 13.67 -7.45 -25.82
C VAL A 284 13.55 -7.15 -27.31
N ARG A 285 13.14 -5.91 -27.62
CA ARG A 285 13.09 -5.43 -29.03
C ARG A 285 14.51 -5.31 -29.59
N ALA A 286 14.66 -5.56 -30.88
CA ALA A 286 15.96 -5.52 -31.56
C ALA A 286 16.67 -4.16 -31.39
N ALA A 287 15.95 -3.05 -31.53
CA ALA A 287 16.52 -1.70 -31.37
C ALA A 287 17.09 -1.49 -29.95
N THR A 288 16.36 -1.88 -28.92
CA THR A 288 16.79 -1.76 -27.52
C THR A 288 18.02 -2.63 -27.23
N LEU A 289 18.04 -3.87 -27.76
CA LEU A 289 19.21 -4.73 -27.60
C LEU A 289 20.44 -4.18 -28.31
N LEU A 290 20.26 -3.65 -29.53
CA LEU A 290 21.35 -3.07 -30.31
C LEU A 290 21.99 -1.87 -29.60
N GLU A 291 21.15 -0.98 -29.07
CA GLU A 291 21.58 0.19 -28.29
C GLU A 291 22.41 -0.21 -27.05
N ARG A 292 21.90 -1.20 -26.28
CA ARG A 292 22.60 -1.64 -25.05
C ARG A 292 23.87 -2.39 -25.32
N ILE A 293 23.89 -3.29 -26.32
CA ILE A 293 25.12 -3.97 -26.72
C ILE A 293 26.15 -2.95 -27.24
N GLY A 294 25.72 -1.94 -28.00
CA GLY A 294 26.61 -0.86 -28.45
C GLY A 294 27.25 -0.13 -27.28
N ALA A 295 26.48 0.20 -26.25
CA ALA A 295 26.99 0.82 -25.02
C ALA A 295 27.99 -0.10 -24.28
N LEU A 296 27.69 -1.40 -24.16
CA LEU A 296 28.57 -2.38 -23.51
C LEU A 296 29.87 -2.60 -24.30
N CYS A 297 29.82 -2.56 -25.62
CA CYS A 297 31.01 -2.61 -26.46
C CYS A 297 31.87 -1.33 -26.29
N ALA A 298 31.23 -0.16 -26.27
CA ALA A 298 31.95 1.10 -26.05
C ALA A 298 32.58 1.18 -24.64
N ALA A 299 31.96 0.54 -23.64
CA ALA A 299 32.47 0.42 -22.28
C ALA A 299 33.57 -0.68 -22.13
N GLY A 300 33.86 -1.45 -23.20
CA GLY A 300 34.88 -2.50 -23.17
C GLY A 300 34.46 -3.77 -22.41
N HIS A 301 33.18 -3.98 -22.16
CA HIS A 301 32.66 -5.17 -21.47
C HIS A 301 32.32 -6.30 -22.44
N VAL A 302 31.96 -5.97 -23.67
CA VAL A 302 31.56 -6.92 -24.72
C VAL A 302 32.35 -6.63 -25.98
N VAL A 303 32.72 -7.68 -26.72
CA VAL A 303 33.34 -7.56 -28.03
C VAL A 303 32.49 -8.26 -29.09
N LYS A 304 32.37 -7.64 -30.23
CA LYS A 304 31.77 -8.26 -31.43
C LYS A 304 32.85 -8.96 -32.23
N ILE A 305 32.67 -10.22 -32.53
CA ILE A 305 33.57 -11.04 -33.33
C ILE A 305 32.78 -11.79 -34.40
N ASP A 306 33.47 -12.50 -35.26
CA ASP A 306 32.81 -13.36 -36.26
C ASP A 306 31.91 -14.39 -35.55
N GLY A 307 30.63 -14.41 -35.93
CA GLY A 307 29.64 -15.31 -35.36
C GLY A 307 28.78 -14.69 -34.23
N GLY A 308 29.17 -13.57 -33.61
CA GLY A 308 28.34 -13.02 -32.54
C GLY A 308 29.05 -12.07 -31.58
N TYR A 309 28.65 -12.15 -30.31
CA TYR A 309 29.17 -11.34 -29.19
C TYR A 309 29.71 -12.24 -28.09
N ARG A 310 30.75 -11.80 -27.40
CA ARG A 310 31.29 -12.43 -26.21
C ARG A 310 31.72 -11.35 -25.18
N LEU A 311 32.01 -11.78 -23.97
CA LEU A 311 32.67 -10.91 -23.01
C LEU A 311 34.06 -10.51 -23.48
N ALA A 312 34.50 -9.29 -23.20
CA ALA A 312 35.87 -8.87 -23.41
C ALA A 312 36.80 -9.63 -22.44
N ASP A 313 37.88 -10.17 -22.95
CA ASP A 313 38.93 -10.78 -22.12
C ASP A 313 39.47 -9.66 -21.18
N ARG A 314 39.56 -9.92 -19.87
CA ARG A 314 40.17 -8.99 -18.91
C ARG A 314 41.68 -8.93 -19.06
#